data_98c15260d6b8c05548d06d23878785b0
#
_entry.id   98c15260d6b8c05548d06d23878785b0
#
_cell.length_a   1.000
_cell.length_b   1.000
_cell.length_c   1.000
_cell.angle_alpha   90.00
_cell.angle_beta   90.00
_cell.angle_gamma   90.00
#
_symmetry.space_group_name_H-M   'P 1'
#
loop_
_entity.id
_entity.type
_entity.pdbx_description
1 polymer ?
#
loop_
_entity_poly.entity_id
_entity_poly.type
_entity_poly.pdbx_seq_one_letter_code
_entity_poly.pdbx_strand_id
1 'polypeptide(L)' 'MSAFAEAVQRRVGERVRALRAERGMTQLRLAGRAGISRPSLANIEAGRQNVGVRALCALAEALGVRVEELLVAPDEPGPA' A
#
# COMPACT_ATOMS: atom_id res chain seq x y z
N MET A 1 8.12 15.67 -8.37
CA MET A 1 7.55 15.29 -7.07
C MET A 1 8.57 15.50 -5.98
N SER A 2 8.16 15.89 -4.79
CA SER A 2 9.10 16.18 -3.70
C SER A 2 9.71 14.89 -3.14
N ALA A 3 10.89 15.02 -2.53
CA ALA A 3 11.53 13.89 -1.85
C ALA A 3 10.64 13.33 -0.75
N PHE A 4 9.89 14.20 -0.07
CA PHE A 4 8.96 13.78 0.96
C PHE A 4 7.84 12.91 0.39
N ALA A 5 7.24 13.34 -0.72
CA ALA A 5 6.16 12.57 -1.36
C ALA A 5 6.68 11.22 -1.86
N GLU A 6 7.88 11.19 -2.42
CA GLU A 6 8.49 9.94 -2.86
C GLU A 6 8.76 9.00 -1.69
N ALA A 7 9.20 9.53 -0.55
CA ALA A 7 9.42 8.72 0.65
C ALA A 7 8.11 8.11 1.17
N VAL A 8 7.04 8.90 1.18
CA VAL A 8 5.71 8.41 1.59
C VAL A 8 5.24 7.32 0.63
N GLN A 9 5.44 7.53 -0.66
CA GLN A 9 5.06 6.58 -1.70
C GLN A 9 5.76 5.23 -1.52
N ARG A 10 7.06 5.25 -1.24
CA ARG A 10 7.82 4.02 -0.96
C ARG A 10 7.30 3.33 0.29
N ARG A 11 7.02 4.10 1.33
CA ARG A 11 6.51 3.55 2.60
C ARG A 11 5.15 2.87 2.40
N VAL A 12 4.25 3.51 1.67
CA VAL A 12 2.96 2.90 1.36
C VAL A 12 3.16 1.57 0.63
N GLY A 13 4.03 1.55 -0.37
CA GLY A 13 4.31 0.32 -1.12
C GLY A 13 4.86 -0.78 -0.23
N GLU A 14 5.79 -0.47 0.65
CA GLU A 14 6.37 -1.43 1.59
C GLU A 14 5.33 -1.99 2.55
N ARG A 15 4.47 -1.12 3.07
CA ARG A 15 3.41 -1.54 3.99
C ARG A 15 2.39 -2.44 3.30
N VAL A 16 1.97 -2.06 2.11
CA VAL A 16 1.03 -2.87 1.33
C VAL A 16 1.62 -4.26 1.09
N ARG A 17 2.87 -4.33 0.67
CA ARG A 17 3.54 -5.61 0.42
C ARG A 17 3.64 -6.45 1.69
N ALA A 18 4.05 -5.85 2.80
CA ALA A 18 4.20 -6.56 4.07
C ALA A 18 2.86 -7.12 4.54
N LEU A 19 1.82 -6.30 4.52
CA LEU A 19 0.49 -6.73 4.95
C LEU A 19 -0.08 -7.81 4.04
N ARG A 20 0.15 -7.67 2.73
CA ARG A 20 -0.27 -8.68 1.76
C ARG A 20 0.40 -10.03 2.05
N ALA A 21 1.71 -10.00 2.27
CA ALA A 21 2.48 -11.20 2.56
C ALA A 21 2.02 -11.87 3.86
N GLU A 22 1.76 -11.08 4.90
CA GLU A 22 1.25 -11.60 6.17
C GLU A 22 -0.06 -12.35 6.00
N ARG A 23 -0.88 -11.92 5.05
CA ARG A 23 -2.19 -12.52 4.79
C ARG A 23 -2.13 -13.64 3.74
N GLY A 24 -0.93 -13.97 3.27
CA GLY A 24 -0.74 -15.02 2.27
C GLY A 24 -1.39 -14.71 0.92
N MET A 25 -1.57 -13.44 0.60
CA MET A 25 -2.21 -13.04 -0.65
C MET A 25 -1.18 -12.83 -1.75
N THR A 26 -1.52 -13.24 -2.98
CA THR A 26 -0.75 -12.88 -4.16
C THR A 26 -1.08 -11.46 -4.57
N GLN A 27 -0.22 -10.85 -5.38
CA GLN A 27 -0.52 -9.54 -5.96
C GLN A 27 -1.81 -9.58 -6.76
N LEU A 28 -2.01 -10.64 -7.53
CA LEU A 28 -3.23 -10.79 -8.35
C LEU A 28 -4.48 -10.77 -7.47
N ARG A 29 -4.44 -11.49 -6.37
CA ARG A 29 -5.58 -11.56 -5.46
C ARG A 29 -5.88 -10.21 -4.81
N LEU A 30 -4.86 -9.55 -4.28
CA LEU A 30 -5.05 -8.24 -3.67
C LEU A 30 -5.53 -7.20 -4.69
N ALA A 31 -4.92 -7.19 -5.87
CA ALA A 31 -5.32 -6.28 -6.94
C ALA A 31 -6.80 -6.48 -7.28
N GLY A 32 -7.23 -7.74 -7.40
CA GLY A 32 -8.63 -8.05 -7.68
C GLY A 32 -9.58 -7.53 -6.59
N ARG A 33 -9.22 -7.70 -5.33
CA ARG A 33 -10.02 -7.21 -4.22
C ARG A 33 -10.07 -5.69 -4.14
N ALA A 34 -8.99 -5.04 -4.49
CA ALA A 34 -8.92 -3.58 -4.47
C ALA A 34 -9.44 -2.92 -5.76
N GLY A 35 -9.77 -3.72 -6.76
CA GLY A 35 -10.28 -3.19 -8.03
C GLY A 35 -9.23 -2.45 -8.84
N ILE A 36 -7.96 -2.84 -8.72
CA ILE A 36 -6.87 -2.26 -9.52
C ILE A 36 -6.19 -3.38 -10.30
N SER A 37 -5.41 -3.01 -11.31
CA SER A 37 -4.68 -4.01 -12.09
C SER A 37 -3.48 -4.55 -11.32
N ARG A 38 -3.07 -5.79 -11.60
CA ARG A 38 -1.88 -6.35 -10.97
C ARG A 38 -0.61 -5.54 -11.28
N PRO A 39 -0.38 -5.09 -12.53
CA PRO A 39 0.77 -4.21 -12.79
C PRO A 39 0.74 -2.93 -11.98
N SER A 40 -0.43 -2.34 -11.77
CA SER A 40 -0.58 -1.15 -10.96
C SER A 40 -0.17 -1.44 -9.51
N LEU A 41 -0.64 -2.55 -8.95
CA LEU A 41 -0.27 -2.96 -7.59
C LEU A 41 1.24 -3.22 -7.49
N ALA A 42 1.81 -3.90 -8.48
CA ALA A 42 3.25 -4.16 -8.50
C ALA A 42 4.05 -2.86 -8.47
N ASN A 43 3.62 -1.86 -9.23
CA ASN A 43 4.28 -0.55 -9.24
C ASN A 43 4.10 0.20 -7.92
N ILE A 44 2.94 0.06 -7.30
CA ILE A 44 2.68 0.65 -5.97
C ILE A 44 3.62 0.03 -4.94
N GLU A 45 3.71 -1.29 -4.92
CA GLU A 45 4.58 -2.00 -3.96
C GLU A 45 6.06 -1.67 -4.18
N ALA A 46 6.44 -1.37 -5.41
CA ALA A 46 7.82 -0.98 -5.74
C ALA A 46 8.10 0.52 -5.51
N GLY A 47 7.08 1.29 -5.12
CA GLY A 47 7.23 2.72 -4.90
C GLY A 47 7.38 3.55 -6.16
N ARG A 48 6.93 3.02 -7.30
CA ARG A 48 7.09 3.70 -8.61
C ARG A 48 5.86 4.46 -9.07
N GLN A 49 4.73 4.28 -8.42
CA GLN A 49 3.48 4.84 -8.86
C GLN A 49 2.84 5.67 -7.76
N ASN A 50 2.29 6.80 -8.12
CA ASN A 50 1.45 7.58 -7.22
C ASN A 50 0.25 6.76 -6.79
N VAL A 51 -0.05 6.80 -5.50
CA VAL A 51 -1.24 6.13 -4.97
C VAL A 51 -2.27 7.21 -4.68
N GLY A 52 -3.27 7.30 -5.51
CA GLY A 52 -4.38 8.22 -5.26
C GLY A 52 -5.19 7.78 -4.05
N VAL A 53 -5.98 8.68 -3.52
CA VAL A 53 -6.78 8.43 -2.31
C VAL A 53 -7.71 7.23 -2.49
N ARG A 54 -8.32 7.08 -3.66
CA ARG A 54 -9.22 5.95 -3.91
C ARG A 54 -8.50 4.61 -3.84
N ALA A 55 -7.36 4.52 -4.50
CA ALA A 55 -6.57 3.29 -4.47
C ALA A 55 -6.08 2.98 -3.06
N LEU A 56 -5.63 4.00 -2.34
CA LEU A 56 -5.18 3.86 -0.95
C LEU A 56 -6.29 3.31 -0.06
N CYS A 57 -7.49 3.88 -0.16
CA CYS A 57 -8.64 3.41 0.60
C CYS A 57 -9.04 1.99 0.22
N ALA A 58 -9.03 1.69 -1.08
CA ALA A 58 -9.38 0.35 -1.56
C ALA A 58 -8.39 -0.71 -1.08
N LEU A 59 -7.10 -0.38 -1.06
CA LEU A 59 -6.07 -1.28 -0.54
C LEU A 59 -6.23 -1.50 0.96
N ALA A 60 -6.46 -0.45 1.72
CA ALA A 60 -6.69 -0.56 3.17
C ALA A 60 -7.90 -1.45 3.45
N GLU A 61 -8.98 -1.24 2.74
CA GLU A 61 -10.21 -2.02 2.88
C GLU A 61 -9.97 -3.50 2.54
N ALA A 62 -9.29 -3.75 1.42
CA ALA A 62 -8.99 -5.11 0.98
C ALA A 62 -8.06 -5.85 1.95
N LEU A 63 -7.19 -5.13 2.63
CA LEU A 63 -6.27 -5.68 3.63
C LEU A 63 -6.87 -5.73 5.03
N GLY A 64 -8.01 -5.08 5.24
CA GLY A 64 -8.67 -5.05 6.53
C GLY A 64 -7.93 -4.20 7.55
N VAL A 65 -7.30 -3.13 7.10
CA VAL A 65 -6.54 -2.22 7.97
C VAL A 65 -7.04 -0.79 7.80
N ARG A 66 -6.63 0.07 8.72
CA ARG A 66 -6.92 1.50 8.63
C ARG A 66 -5.92 2.14 7.66
N VAL A 67 -6.34 3.20 7.00
CA VAL A 67 -5.48 3.91 6.03
C VAL A 67 -4.16 4.33 6.68
N GLU A 68 -4.21 4.78 7.93
CA GLU A 68 -3.02 5.22 8.65
C GLU A 68 -1.95 4.13 8.73
N GLU A 69 -2.36 2.87 8.78
CA GLU A 69 -1.43 1.75 8.87
C GLU A 69 -0.61 1.56 7.61
N LEU A 70 -1.06 2.13 6.50
CA LEU A 70 -0.30 2.10 5.24
C LEU A 70 0.76 3.20 5.19
N LEU A 71 0.71 4.14 6.13
CA LEU A 71 1.59 5.31 6.14
C LEU A 71 2.74 5.21 7.14
N VAL A 72 2.72 4.20 8.01
CA VAL A 72 3.76 4.01 9.03
C VAL A 72 4.64 2.83 8.71
N ALA A 73 5.94 2.95 9.00
CA ALA A 73 6.86 1.84 8.86
C ALA A 73 6.58 0.82 9.97
N PRO A 74 6.87 -0.48 9.74
CA PRO A 74 6.56 -1.53 10.71
C PRO A 74 7.17 -1.32 12.10
N ASP A 75 8.30 -0.63 12.18
CA ASP A 75 9.03 -0.37 13.41
C ASP A 75 8.78 1.01 14.00
N GLU A 76 7.90 1.80 13.38
CA GLU A 76 7.57 3.14 13.87
C GLU A 76 6.30 3.10 14.71
N PRO A 77 6.22 3.92 15.79
CA PRO A 77 4.96 4.07 16.49
C PRO A 77 3.92 4.70 15.56
N GLY A 78 2.68 4.23 15.65
CA GLY A 78 1.59 4.81 14.88
C GLY A 78 1.28 6.23 15.34
N PRO A 79 0.40 6.93 14.59
CA PRO A 79 -0.01 8.27 14.99
C PRO A 79 -0.70 8.24 16.35
N ALA A 80 -0.41 9.26 17.13
CA ALA A 80 -0.96 9.37 18.49
C ALA A 80 -2.47 9.62 18.46
#